data_2d4068c01b11085adb94bd4253a57613
#
_entry.id   2d4068c01b11085adb94bd4253a57613
#
_cell.length_a   1.000
_cell.length_b   1.000
_cell.length_c   1.000
_cell.angle_alpha   90.00
_cell.angle_beta   90.00
_cell.angle_gamma   90.00
#
_symmetry.space_group_name_H-M   'P 1'
#
loop_
_entity.id
_entity.type
_entity.pdbx_description
1 polymer ?
#
loop_
_entity_poly.entity_id
_entity_poly.type
_entity_poly.pdbx_seq_one_letter_code
_entity_poly.pdbx_strand_id
1 'polypeptide(L)'
;MQIGIFIGGAGPAPSVQSIVEQAQRAEAAGFSTFGMANIFSHDAMGALTLAGAQTERIELMTAVVPTYPRHPHAMAQQALTVQAAAGGKRFVMGIGLSHKIVIENMFGYSFDRPAWHMKEYLDVLLPLLNGDPVQTDGEHYRGQVSLEIPDAEKPVSCMLAAMGPAMLRLAGARTDGTILWMTAANVVESYIAPTMNAAADEAGRPHPRIVVGLPVMLSSNVDAARATAAEQFANYERLPSYRSMLDKQGAAHPEDVAILGTEEQIETQLRQLKDAGTTDFVGVVFGTDEERSRTEEFLASLAPTL
;
A
#
# COMPACT_ATOMS: atom_id res chain seq x y z
N MET A 1 1.14 -2.07 16.64
CA MET A 1 0.84 -1.82 15.22
C MET A 1 1.42 -0.47 14.84
N GLN A 2 2.10 -0.35 13.70
CA GLN A 2 2.59 0.94 13.22
C GLN A 2 1.43 1.79 12.68
N ILE A 3 1.51 3.12 12.81
CA ILE A 3 0.53 4.04 12.23
C ILE A 3 1.21 4.97 11.24
N GLY A 4 0.67 5.02 10.02
CA GLY A 4 1.11 5.90 8.93
C GLY A 4 -0.02 6.68 8.29
N ILE A 5 0.35 7.55 7.36
CA ILE A 5 -0.57 8.34 6.54
C ILE A 5 -0.44 7.90 5.08
N PHE A 6 -1.58 7.88 4.38
CA PHE A 6 -1.65 7.49 2.99
C PHE A 6 -2.35 8.57 2.15
N ILE A 7 -1.74 8.95 1.04
CA ILE A 7 -2.27 9.97 0.12
C ILE A 7 -2.54 9.43 -1.28
N GLY A 8 -3.39 10.12 -2.03
CA GLY A 8 -3.72 9.78 -3.43
C GLY A 8 -4.84 8.76 -3.59
N GLY A 9 -5.47 8.31 -2.49
CA GLY A 9 -6.67 7.45 -2.53
C GLY A 9 -7.98 8.20 -2.72
N ALA A 10 -8.00 9.51 -2.45
CA ALA A 10 -9.18 10.37 -2.57
C ALA A 10 -8.78 11.84 -2.72
N GLY A 11 -9.75 12.66 -3.15
CA GLY A 11 -9.60 14.10 -3.29
C GLY A 11 -8.80 14.54 -4.52
N PRO A 12 -8.58 15.86 -4.69
CA PRO A 12 -7.81 16.41 -5.79
C PRO A 12 -6.33 16.06 -5.66
N ALA A 13 -5.65 15.89 -6.81
CA ALA A 13 -4.22 15.62 -6.82
C ALA A 13 -3.43 16.82 -6.24
N PRO A 14 -2.59 16.62 -5.22
CA PRO A 14 -1.72 17.66 -4.69
C PRO A 14 -0.61 17.99 -5.68
N SER A 15 0.02 19.17 -5.55
CA SER A 15 1.27 19.44 -6.28
C SER A 15 2.43 18.58 -5.72
N VAL A 16 3.49 18.39 -6.50
CA VAL A 16 4.69 17.66 -6.05
C VAL A 16 5.28 18.30 -4.79
N GLN A 17 5.33 19.64 -4.73
CA GLN A 17 5.79 20.35 -3.54
C GLN A 17 4.92 20.05 -2.32
N SER A 18 3.60 20.04 -2.48
CA SER A 18 2.67 19.69 -1.40
C SER A 18 2.84 18.23 -0.93
N ILE A 19 3.20 17.29 -1.82
CA ILE A 19 3.50 15.90 -1.44
C ILE A 19 4.72 15.86 -0.52
N VAL A 20 5.78 16.56 -0.87
CA VAL A 20 7.01 16.65 -0.05
C VAL A 20 6.70 17.26 1.33
N GLU A 21 5.96 18.37 1.37
CA GLU A 21 5.56 19.02 2.62
C GLU A 21 4.68 18.12 3.49
N GLN A 22 3.80 17.33 2.90
CA GLN A 22 2.98 16.33 3.62
C GLN A 22 3.85 15.24 4.24
N ALA A 23 4.85 14.73 3.51
CA ALA A 23 5.79 13.75 4.05
C ALA A 23 6.60 14.30 5.23
N GLN A 24 7.08 15.55 5.12
CA GLN A 24 7.79 16.23 6.21
C GLN A 24 6.90 16.44 7.43
N ARG A 25 5.64 16.87 7.25
CA ARG A 25 4.68 17.00 8.35
C ARG A 25 4.38 15.67 9.01
N ALA A 26 4.17 14.60 8.22
CA ALA A 26 3.95 13.26 8.74
C ALA A 26 5.15 12.77 9.57
N GLU A 27 6.37 13.02 9.11
CA GLU A 27 7.58 12.72 9.87
C GLU A 27 7.66 13.52 11.17
N ALA A 28 7.40 14.82 11.13
CA ALA A 28 7.41 15.69 12.31
C ALA A 28 6.35 15.31 13.33
N ALA A 29 5.19 14.83 12.89
CA ALA A 29 4.11 14.33 13.74
C ALA A 29 4.38 12.94 14.34
N GLY A 30 5.45 12.24 13.89
CA GLY A 30 5.84 10.94 14.45
C GLY A 30 5.17 9.73 13.78
N PHE A 31 4.55 9.89 12.62
CA PHE A 31 4.06 8.76 11.84
C PHE A 31 5.20 7.86 11.38
N SER A 32 4.95 6.54 11.37
CA SER A 32 5.94 5.55 10.94
C SER A 32 6.13 5.53 9.43
N THR A 33 5.05 5.77 8.67
CA THR A 33 5.01 5.57 7.22
C THR A 33 4.25 6.69 6.52
N PHE A 34 4.79 7.15 5.40
CA PHE A 34 4.09 8.00 4.43
C PHE A 34 3.90 7.22 3.13
N GLY A 35 2.66 6.83 2.87
CA GLY A 35 2.27 6.05 1.70
C GLY A 35 1.67 6.90 0.59
N MET A 36 1.91 6.54 -0.69
CA MET A 36 1.34 7.22 -1.84
C MET A 36 0.80 6.24 -2.88
N ALA A 37 -0.46 6.48 -3.32
CA ALA A 37 -1.04 5.76 -4.46
C ALA A 37 -0.40 6.19 -5.78
N ASN A 38 -0.30 5.24 -6.73
CA ASN A 38 0.08 5.51 -8.11
C ASN A 38 -1.11 5.22 -9.04
N ILE A 39 -2.04 6.17 -9.13
CA ILE A 39 -3.24 6.05 -9.97
C ILE A 39 -3.05 6.90 -11.24
N PHE A 40 -3.87 7.93 -11.48
CA PHE A 40 -3.84 8.78 -12.68
C PHE A 40 -3.32 10.19 -12.38
N SER A 41 -2.50 10.35 -11.36
CA SER A 41 -1.86 11.60 -10.98
C SER A 41 -0.34 11.50 -11.12
N HIS A 42 0.41 12.02 -10.15
CA HIS A 42 1.86 11.95 -10.16
C HIS A 42 2.38 10.50 -10.07
N ASP A 43 3.52 10.25 -10.70
CA ASP A 43 4.30 9.04 -10.46
C ASP A 43 4.75 8.98 -9.00
N ALA A 44 4.29 7.94 -8.28
CA ALA A 44 4.53 7.84 -6.85
C ALA A 44 6.03 7.68 -6.53
N MET A 45 6.78 6.91 -7.32
CA MET A 45 8.21 6.74 -7.07
C MET A 45 8.98 8.03 -7.34
N GLY A 46 8.62 8.77 -8.39
CA GLY A 46 9.20 10.09 -8.67
C GLY A 46 8.95 11.09 -7.52
N ALA A 47 7.71 11.18 -7.03
CA ALA A 47 7.35 12.06 -5.92
C ALA A 47 8.02 11.63 -4.62
N LEU A 48 8.05 10.33 -4.30
CA LEU A 48 8.70 9.80 -3.10
C LEU A 48 10.23 9.91 -3.15
N THR A 49 10.85 9.95 -4.32
CA THR A 49 12.28 10.28 -4.45
C THR A 49 12.58 11.68 -3.88
N LEU A 50 11.75 12.66 -4.24
CA LEU A 50 11.89 14.03 -3.74
C LEU A 50 11.58 14.13 -2.25
N ALA A 51 10.54 13.44 -1.78
CA ALA A 51 10.20 13.38 -0.36
C ALA A 51 11.31 12.70 0.45
N GLY A 52 11.90 11.61 -0.07
CA GLY A 52 12.99 10.89 0.57
C GLY A 52 14.25 11.71 0.77
N ALA A 53 14.58 12.56 -0.20
CA ALA A 53 15.70 13.48 -0.10
C ALA A 53 15.49 14.62 0.91
N GLN A 54 14.26 14.82 1.40
CA GLN A 54 13.88 15.91 2.31
C GLN A 54 13.26 15.42 3.64
N THR A 55 13.37 14.13 3.92
CA THR A 55 12.98 13.50 5.19
C THR A 55 14.14 12.62 5.68
N GLU A 56 14.17 12.26 6.97
CA GLU A 56 15.29 11.54 7.58
C GLU A 56 14.92 10.18 8.18
N ARG A 57 13.68 9.99 8.66
CA ARG A 57 13.28 8.83 9.47
C ARG A 57 12.07 8.08 8.93
N ILE A 58 11.07 8.80 8.40
CA ILE A 58 9.80 8.21 7.99
C ILE A 58 10.00 7.18 6.87
N GLU A 59 9.35 6.02 7.00
CA GLU A 59 9.30 5.05 5.90
C GLU A 59 8.44 5.61 4.76
N LEU A 60 8.93 5.48 3.54
CA LEU A 60 8.22 5.89 2.33
C LEU A 60 7.68 4.66 1.61
N MET A 61 6.41 4.65 1.25
CA MET A 61 5.76 3.48 0.67
C MET A 61 4.97 3.83 -0.59
N THR A 62 5.17 3.08 -1.67
CA THR A 62 4.19 3.10 -2.77
C THR A 62 3.03 2.15 -2.44
N ALA A 63 1.78 2.59 -2.66
CA ALA A 63 0.60 1.80 -2.33
C ALA A 63 -0.52 1.95 -3.38
N VAL A 64 -0.36 1.36 -4.56
CA VAL A 64 0.76 0.57 -5.07
C VAL A 64 1.07 0.95 -6.52
N VAL A 65 2.27 0.65 -7.01
CA VAL A 65 2.62 0.90 -8.42
C VAL A 65 2.14 -0.26 -9.30
N PRO A 66 1.40 0.01 -10.41
CA PRO A 66 0.98 -1.02 -11.36
C PRO A 66 2.18 -1.66 -12.10
N THR A 67 2.16 -3.00 -12.22
CA THR A 67 3.24 -3.76 -12.86
C THR A 67 3.19 -3.74 -14.39
N TYR A 68 2.00 -3.75 -14.99
CA TYR A 68 1.84 -3.87 -16.44
C TYR A 68 2.53 -2.80 -17.29
N PRO A 69 2.47 -1.49 -16.93
CA PRO A 69 3.10 -0.46 -17.75
C PRO A 69 4.61 -0.32 -17.50
N ARG A 70 5.19 -1.10 -16.59
CA ARG A 70 6.62 -1.01 -16.24
C ARG A 70 7.30 -2.38 -16.28
N HIS A 71 8.34 -2.49 -17.07
CA HIS A 71 9.19 -3.68 -17.05
C HIS A 71 9.83 -3.85 -15.65
N PRO A 72 9.93 -5.09 -15.10
CA PRO A 72 10.45 -5.30 -13.75
C PRO A 72 11.89 -4.78 -13.55
N HIS A 73 12.73 -4.75 -14.58
CA HIS A 73 14.03 -4.09 -14.53
C HIS A 73 13.90 -2.58 -14.26
N ALA A 74 13.04 -1.88 -15.01
CA ALA A 74 12.81 -0.44 -14.82
C ALA A 74 12.21 -0.16 -13.43
N MET A 75 11.30 -1.03 -12.96
CA MET A 75 10.73 -0.97 -11.61
C MET A 75 11.82 -1.09 -10.54
N ALA A 76 12.70 -2.09 -10.66
CA ALA A 76 13.82 -2.27 -9.72
C ALA A 76 14.78 -1.08 -9.73
N GLN A 77 15.14 -0.56 -10.90
CA GLN A 77 16.02 0.61 -11.04
C GLN A 77 15.40 1.84 -10.36
N GLN A 78 14.12 2.10 -10.58
CA GLN A 78 13.41 3.20 -9.92
C GLN A 78 13.34 3.00 -8.40
N ALA A 79 12.99 1.80 -7.92
CA ALA A 79 12.90 1.48 -6.50
C ALA A 79 14.25 1.68 -5.77
N LEU A 80 15.34 1.21 -6.36
CA LEU A 80 16.68 1.41 -5.83
C LEU A 80 17.09 2.90 -5.83
N THR A 81 16.63 3.68 -6.82
CA THR A 81 16.86 5.13 -6.86
C THR A 81 16.11 5.85 -5.74
N VAL A 82 14.84 5.48 -5.50
CA VAL A 82 14.07 6.02 -4.34
C VAL A 82 14.76 5.65 -3.03
N GLN A 83 15.19 4.40 -2.89
CA GLN A 83 15.89 3.90 -1.71
C GLN A 83 17.16 4.72 -1.44
N ALA A 84 17.98 4.96 -2.46
CA ALA A 84 19.18 5.79 -2.35
C ALA A 84 18.85 7.22 -1.90
N ALA A 85 17.86 7.86 -2.54
CA ALA A 85 17.40 9.21 -2.17
C ALA A 85 16.83 9.27 -0.74
N ALA A 86 16.26 8.17 -0.26
CA ALA A 86 15.72 8.03 1.10
C ALA A 86 16.79 7.63 2.14
N GLY A 87 18.05 7.91 1.91
CA GLY A 87 19.14 7.60 2.84
C GLY A 87 19.50 6.11 2.90
N GLY A 88 19.16 5.36 1.86
CA GLY A 88 19.59 4.00 1.61
C GLY A 88 18.66 2.89 2.10
N LYS A 89 17.70 3.11 3.00
CA LYS A 89 16.94 2.01 3.62
C LYS A 89 15.50 2.28 4.10
N ARG A 90 14.90 3.38 3.68
CA ARG A 90 13.55 3.78 4.18
C ARG A 90 12.44 3.63 3.15
N PHE A 91 12.67 2.89 2.06
CA PHE A 91 11.69 2.72 1.02
C PHE A 91 11.07 1.30 1.02
N VAL A 92 9.76 1.25 0.99
CA VAL A 92 8.96 0.03 0.79
C VAL A 92 8.27 0.13 -0.55
N MET A 93 8.60 -0.79 -1.45
CA MET A 93 7.99 -0.85 -2.76
C MET A 93 6.72 -1.71 -2.75
N GLY A 94 5.57 -1.06 -2.73
CA GLY A 94 4.29 -1.72 -2.97
C GLY A 94 3.98 -1.77 -4.47
N ILE A 95 3.71 -2.96 -4.97
CA ILE A 95 3.31 -3.21 -6.37
C ILE A 95 1.99 -3.95 -6.46
N GLY A 96 1.30 -3.82 -7.58
CA GLY A 96 0.03 -4.50 -7.81
C GLY A 96 -0.31 -4.68 -9.27
N LEU A 97 -1.35 -5.48 -9.52
CA LEU A 97 -1.83 -5.78 -10.88
C LEU A 97 -2.70 -4.67 -11.47
N SER A 98 -3.13 -3.69 -10.63
CA SER A 98 -4.22 -2.80 -11.01
C SER A 98 -5.53 -3.56 -11.28
N HIS A 99 -6.41 -3.02 -12.11
CA HIS A 99 -7.72 -3.59 -12.41
C HIS A 99 -7.83 -3.93 -13.89
N LYS A 100 -8.53 -5.03 -14.22
CA LYS A 100 -8.71 -5.49 -15.59
C LYS A 100 -9.16 -4.36 -16.51
N ILE A 101 -10.15 -3.57 -16.11
CA ILE A 101 -10.67 -2.44 -16.89
C ILE A 101 -9.59 -1.39 -17.21
N VAL A 102 -8.67 -1.14 -16.27
CA VAL A 102 -7.56 -0.19 -16.48
C VAL A 102 -6.54 -0.79 -17.45
N ILE A 103 -6.14 -2.03 -17.20
CA ILE A 103 -5.08 -2.68 -17.97
C ILE A 103 -5.51 -2.95 -19.42
N GLU A 104 -6.73 -3.46 -19.62
CA GLU A 104 -7.20 -3.79 -20.97
C GLU A 104 -7.76 -2.58 -21.72
N ASN A 105 -8.67 -1.81 -21.07
CA ASN A 105 -9.41 -0.76 -21.79
C ASN A 105 -8.67 0.57 -21.86
N MET A 106 -7.84 0.89 -20.86
CA MET A 106 -7.11 2.15 -20.82
C MET A 106 -5.68 2.03 -21.37
N PHE A 107 -4.99 0.91 -21.03
CA PHE A 107 -3.58 0.74 -21.39
C PHE A 107 -3.36 -0.19 -22.58
N GLY A 108 -4.36 -0.99 -22.99
CA GLY A 108 -4.28 -1.88 -24.14
C GLY A 108 -3.42 -3.13 -23.93
N TYR A 109 -3.13 -3.52 -22.69
CA TYR A 109 -2.44 -4.76 -22.37
C TYR A 109 -3.44 -5.89 -22.13
N SER A 110 -3.01 -7.15 -22.24
CA SER A 110 -3.80 -8.31 -21.81
C SER A 110 -3.75 -8.45 -20.29
N PHE A 111 -4.87 -8.77 -19.66
CA PHE A 111 -4.98 -9.12 -18.24
C PHE A 111 -5.12 -10.64 -18.05
N ASP A 112 -4.72 -11.41 -19.02
CA ASP A 112 -4.77 -12.88 -18.93
C ASP A 112 -3.76 -13.41 -17.94
N ARG A 113 -4.16 -14.42 -17.15
CA ARG A 113 -3.31 -15.12 -16.18
C ARG A 113 -2.53 -14.16 -15.23
N PRO A 114 -3.21 -13.20 -14.55
CA PRO A 114 -2.53 -12.14 -13.82
C PRO A 114 -1.63 -12.65 -12.68
N ALA A 115 -1.96 -13.76 -12.02
CA ALA A 115 -1.09 -14.37 -11.02
C ALA A 115 0.19 -14.97 -11.63
N TRP A 116 0.13 -15.48 -12.86
CA TRP A 116 1.30 -15.96 -13.60
C TRP A 116 2.20 -14.80 -14.03
N HIS A 117 1.59 -13.73 -14.56
CA HIS A 117 2.31 -12.47 -14.84
C HIS A 117 3.07 -11.97 -13.60
N MET A 118 2.40 -11.88 -12.44
CA MET A 118 3.04 -11.44 -11.22
C MET A 118 4.16 -12.37 -10.77
N LYS A 119 3.98 -13.68 -10.90
CA LYS A 119 5.03 -14.66 -10.57
C LYS A 119 6.30 -14.40 -11.39
N GLU A 120 6.19 -14.33 -12.73
CA GLU A 120 7.35 -14.05 -13.58
C GLU A 120 7.92 -12.64 -13.36
N TYR A 121 7.06 -11.67 -13.06
CA TYR A 121 7.50 -10.32 -12.69
C TYR A 121 8.41 -10.34 -11.47
N LEU A 122 8.03 -11.09 -10.42
CA LEU A 122 8.83 -11.25 -9.21
C LEU A 122 10.11 -12.05 -9.44
N ASP A 123 10.13 -12.98 -10.39
CA ASP A 123 11.33 -13.75 -10.75
C ASP A 123 12.45 -12.85 -11.29
N VAL A 124 12.10 -11.68 -11.85
CA VAL A 124 13.05 -10.65 -12.29
C VAL A 124 13.26 -9.59 -11.21
N LEU A 125 12.17 -9.11 -10.61
CA LEU A 125 12.21 -7.96 -9.71
C LEU A 125 12.97 -8.23 -8.42
N LEU A 126 12.63 -9.32 -7.71
CA LEU A 126 13.17 -9.56 -6.36
C LEU A 126 14.69 -9.76 -6.35
N PRO A 127 15.31 -10.54 -7.24
CA PRO A 127 16.76 -10.62 -7.28
C PRO A 127 17.43 -9.25 -7.52
N LEU A 128 16.88 -8.42 -8.42
CA LEU A 128 17.43 -7.09 -8.68
C LEU A 128 17.31 -6.16 -7.46
N LEU A 129 16.23 -6.25 -6.69
CA LEU A 129 16.08 -5.51 -5.43
C LEU A 129 17.05 -6.00 -4.35
N ASN A 130 17.44 -7.27 -4.39
CA ASN A 130 18.47 -7.84 -3.52
C ASN A 130 19.89 -7.49 -3.97
N GLY A 131 20.05 -6.99 -5.20
CA GLY A 131 21.37 -6.70 -5.79
C GLY A 131 22.00 -7.86 -6.53
N ASP A 132 21.23 -8.90 -6.78
CA ASP A 132 21.66 -10.09 -7.52
C ASP A 132 21.45 -9.90 -9.03
N PRO A 133 22.31 -10.47 -9.87
CA PRO A 133 22.07 -10.52 -11.30
C PRO A 133 20.90 -11.46 -11.59
N VAL A 134 20.14 -11.15 -12.65
CA VAL A 134 19.03 -11.96 -13.12
C VAL A 134 19.36 -12.55 -14.48
N GLN A 135 19.09 -13.86 -14.63
CA GLN A 135 18.99 -14.52 -15.91
C GLN A 135 17.66 -15.28 -15.94
N THR A 136 16.77 -14.93 -16.87
CA THR A 136 15.44 -15.53 -16.99
C THR A 136 15.07 -15.80 -18.44
N ASP A 137 14.33 -16.88 -18.67
CA ASP A 137 13.75 -17.30 -19.96
C ASP A 137 12.26 -17.63 -19.77
N GLY A 138 11.51 -16.72 -19.13
CA GLY A 138 10.07 -16.83 -18.92
C GLY A 138 9.25 -16.57 -20.17
N GLU A 139 7.95 -16.75 -20.06
CA GLU A 139 6.99 -16.48 -21.13
C GLU A 139 6.82 -14.97 -21.36
N HIS A 140 6.71 -14.18 -20.27
CA HIS A 140 6.54 -12.72 -20.31
C HIS A 140 7.87 -11.97 -20.24
N TYR A 141 8.84 -12.50 -19.48
CA TYR A 141 10.10 -11.79 -19.23
C TYR A 141 11.30 -12.68 -19.55
N ARG A 142 12.15 -12.22 -20.47
CA ARG A 142 13.38 -12.88 -20.88
C ARG A 142 14.54 -11.90 -20.86
N GLY A 143 15.69 -12.36 -20.43
CA GLY A 143 16.91 -11.55 -20.48
C GLY A 143 17.89 -11.86 -19.38
N GLN A 144 19.02 -11.17 -19.49
CA GLN A 144 20.09 -11.19 -18.49
C GLN A 144 20.41 -9.74 -18.13
N VAL A 145 20.34 -9.41 -16.84
CA VAL A 145 20.56 -8.03 -16.37
C VAL A 145 21.06 -7.99 -14.94
N SER A 146 21.83 -6.96 -14.62
CA SER A 146 22.21 -6.57 -13.27
C SER A 146 22.04 -5.08 -13.09
N LEU A 147 21.88 -4.62 -11.84
CA LEU A 147 21.80 -3.22 -11.48
C LEU A 147 22.91 -2.87 -10.46
N GLU A 148 23.55 -1.74 -10.67
CA GLU A 148 24.53 -1.18 -9.75
C GLU A 148 24.10 0.23 -9.33
N ILE A 149 23.58 0.33 -8.09
CA ILE A 149 23.18 1.58 -7.46
C ILE A 149 23.84 1.60 -6.08
N PRO A 150 25.00 2.29 -5.96
CA PRO A 150 25.88 2.14 -4.79
C PRO A 150 25.26 2.67 -3.49
N ASP A 151 24.45 3.74 -3.57
CA ASP A 151 23.87 4.40 -2.39
C ASP A 151 22.56 3.75 -1.89
N ALA A 152 22.07 2.71 -2.57
CA ALA A 152 20.89 1.95 -2.13
C ALA A 152 21.33 0.76 -1.27
N GLU A 153 20.95 0.75 0.01
CA GLU A 153 21.07 -0.45 0.84
C GLU A 153 20.09 -1.53 0.35
N LYS A 154 20.54 -2.76 0.33
CA LYS A 154 19.78 -3.90 -0.19
C LYS A 154 19.56 -4.94 0.91
N PRO A 155 18.44 -5.68 0.88
CA PRO A 155 17.36 -5.61 -0.11
C PRO A 155 16.46 -4.38 0.06
N VAL A 156 15.79 -3.97 -1.03
CA VAL A 156 14.64 -3.07 -0.95
C VAL A 156 13.41 -3.90 -0.60
N SER A 157 12.68 -3.52 0.43
CA SER A 157 11.44 -4.21 0.83
C SER A 157 10.39 -4.14 -0.28
N CYS A 158 9.76 -5.28 -0.58
CA CYS A 158 8.75 -5.40 -1.61
C CYS A 158 7.47 -6.03 -1.06
N MET A 159 6.32 -5.38 -1.30
CA MET A 159 4.99 -5.87 -0.89
C MET A 159 4.04 -5.94 -2.09
N LEU A 160 3.08 -6.86 -2.04
CA LEU A 160 2.05 -7.00 -3.07
C LEU A 160 0.70 -6.43 -2.59
N ALA A 161 -0.03 -5.75 -3.47
CA ALA A 161 -1.47 -5.60 -3.29
C ALA A 161 -2.13 -6.95 -3.62
N ALA A 162 -2.58 -7.66 -2.60
CA ALA A 162 -3.11 -9.02 -2.73
C ALA A 162 -4.41 -9.18 -1.95
N MET A 163 -5.48 -9.55 -2.64
CA MET A 163 -6.79 -9.84 -2.04
C MET A 163 -7.34 -11.22 -2.41
N GLY A 164 -6.96 -11.74 -3.57
CA GLY A 164 -7.34 -13.08 -4.01
C GLY A 164 -6.38 -14.16 -3.50
N PRO A 165 -6.81 -15.44 -3.39
CA PRO A 165 -6.04 -16.50 -2.74
C PRO A 165 -4.69 -16.79 -3.43
N ALA A 166 -4.61 -16.71 -4.75
CA ALA A 166 -3.36 -16.93 -5.48
C ALA A 166 -2.34 -15.81 -5.19
N MET A 167 -2.80 -14.55 -5.18
CA MET A 167 -1.94 -13.40 -4.89
C MET A 167 -1.52 -13.35 -3.43
N LEU A 168 -2.40 -13.71 -2.48
CA LEU A 168 -2.06 -13.79 -1.05
C LEU A 168 -1.01 -14.87 -0.78
N ARG A 169 -1.14 -16.05 -1.40
CA ARG A 169 -0.12 -17.10 -1.30
C ARG A 169 1.21 -16.64 -1.90
N LEU A 170 1.17 -15.96 -3.05
CA LEU A 170 2.38 -15.42 -3.67
C LEU A 170 3.04 -14.35 -2.79
N ALA A 171 2.23 -13.46 -2.19
CA ALA A 171 2.71 -12.44 -1.25
C ALA A 171 3.39 -13.07 -0.02
N GLY A 172 2.74 -14.02 0.65
CA GLY A 172 3.31 -14.70 1.82
C GLY A 172 4.57 -15.50 1.51
N ALA A 173 4.58 -16.22 0.38
CA ALA A 173 5.72 -17.07 0.02
C ALA A 173 6.93 -16.29 -0.53
N ARG A 174 6.76 -15.09 -1.08
CA ARG A 174 7.81 -14.45 -1.88
C ARG A 174 8.17 -13.01 -1.51
N THR A 175 7.28 -12.27 -0.83
CA THR A 175 7.47 -10.85 -0.54
C THR A 175 7.42 -10.56 0.96
N ASP A 176 7.67 -9.32 1.34
CA ASP A 176 7.72 -8.93 2.75
C ASP A 176 6.34 -8.63 3.33
N GLY A 177 5.30 -8.63 2.49
CA GLY A 177 3.95 -8.40 2.97
C GLY A 177 2.92 -8.11 1.90
N THR A 178 1.75 -7.68 2.37
CA THR A 178 0.65 -7.20 1.53
C THR A 178 0.22 -5.80 1.92
N ILE A 179 -0.26 -5.04 0.94
CA ILE A 179 -0.90 -3.74 1.12
C ILE A 179 -2.36 -3.88 0.70
N LEU A 180 -3.24 -3.68 1.66
CA LEU A 180 -4.68 -3.82 1.50
C LEU A 180 -5.36 -2.46 1.49
N TRP A 181 -6.40 -2.32 0.69
CA TRP A 181 -7.29 -1.16 0.69
C TRP A 181 -8.73 -1.61 0.88
N MET A 182 -9.52 -0.91 1.67
CA MET A 182 -10.92 -1.22 1.95
C MET A 182 -11.14 -2.63 2.55
N THR A 183 -10.22 -3.09 3.42
CA THR A 183 -10.31 -4.41 4.05
C THR A 183 -10.47 -4.27 5.57
N ALA A 184 -11.58 -4.77 6.11
CA ALA A 184 -11.90 -4.70 7.54
C ALA A 184 -11.21 -5.80 8.37
N ALA A 185 -11.17 -5.61 9.69
CA ALA A 185 -10.51 -6.49 10.64
C ALA A 185 -10.96 -7.96 10.54
N ASN A 186 -12.26 -8.22 10.42
CA ASN A 186 -12.81 -9.57 10.33
C ASN A 186 -12.29 -10.38 9.14
N VAL A 187 -11.99 -9.72 8.00
CA VAL A 187 -11.40 -10.40 6.83
C VAL A 187 -9.89 -10.53 6.98
N VAL A 188 -9.22 -9.58 7.62
CA VAL A 188 -7.80 -9.74 7.95
C VAL A 188 -7.62 -10.98 8.82
N GLU A 189 -8.40 -11.12 9.90
CA GLU A 189 -8.34 -12.22 10.85
C GLU A 189 -8.69 -13.58 10.23
N SER A 190 -9.82 -13.65 9.53
CA SER A 190 -10.38 -14.93 9.07
C SER A 190 -9.82 -15.42 7.74
N TYR A 191 -9.20 -14.55 6.94
CA TYR A 191 -8.82 -14.90 5.58
C TYR A 191 -7.40 -14.45 5.18
N ILE A 192 -7.07 -13.15 5.36
CA ILE A 192 -5.80 -12.60 4.86
C ILE A 192 -4.62 -13.17 5.65
N ALA A 193 -4.58 -12.93 6.96
CA ALA A 193 -3.47 -13.33 7.81
C ALA A 193 -3.25 -14.85 7.80
N PRO A 194 -4.27 -15.72 7.96
CA PRO A 194 -4.07 -17.16 7.86
C PRO A 194 -3.52 -17.62 6.52
N THR A 195 -4.02 -17.07 5.40
CA THR A 195 -3.56 -17.45 4.05
C THR A 195 -2.10 -17.08 3.82
N MET A 196 -1.71 -15.89 4.25
CA MET A 196 -0.34 -15.40 4.06
C MET A 196 0.65 -16.09 4.97
N ASN A 197 0.30 -16.26 6.26
CA ASN A 197 1.17 -16.92 7.23
C ASN A 197 1.43 -18.39 6.85
N ALA A 198 0.39 -19.13 6.44
CA ALA A 198 0.56 -20.49 5.96
C ALA A 198 1.52 -20.57 4.75
N ALA A 199 1.40 -19.65 3.79
CA ALA A 199 2.29 -19.60 2.63
C ALA A 199 3.73 -19.20 3.00
N ALA A 200 3.91 -18.34 3.99
CA ALA A 200 5.22 -17.98 4.52
C ALA A 200 5.87 -19.16 5.26
N ASP A 201 5.11 -19.88 6.11
CA ASP A 201 5.57 -21.06 6.82
C ASP A 201 6.00 -22.18 5.84
N GLU A 202 5.20 -22.45 4.81
CA GLU A 202 5.53 -23.41 3.74
C GLU A 202 6.81 -23.03 2.98
N ALA A 203 7.08 -21.72 2.84
CA ALA A 203 8.28 -21.19 2.18
C ALA A 203 9.47 -21.02 3.14
N GLY A 204 9.32 -21.32 4.44
CA GLY A 204 10.36 -21.13 5.46
C GLY A 204 10.72 -19.64 5.68
N ARG A 205 9.76 -18.73 5.52
CA ARG A 205 9.93 -17.28 5.67
C ARG A 205 9.28 -16.76 6.96
N PRO A 206 9.75 -15.63 7.50
CA PRO A 206 9.02 -14.94 8.58
C PRO A 206 7.60 -14.56 8.15
N HIS A 207 6.70 -14.45 9.13
CA HIS A 207 5.36 -13.94 8.87
C HIS A 207 5.43 -12.54 8.25
N PRO A 208 4.70 -12.32 7.14
CA PRO A 208 4.78 -11.08 6.36
C PRO A 208 4.05 -9.92 7.04
N ARG A 209 4.44 -8.69 6.71
CA ARG A 209 3.69 -7.49 7.11
C ARG A 209 2.31 -7.48 6.44
N ILE A 210 1.30 -7.03 7.18
CA ILE A 210 -0.06 -6.80 6.69
C ILE A 210 -0.38 -5.33 6.90
N VAL A 211 -0.27 -4.55 5.83
CA VAL A 211 -0.55 -3.12 5.81
C VAL A 211 -2.02 -2.92 5.40
N VAL A 212 -2.79 -2.26 6.25
CA VAL A 212 -4.21 -1.97 5.98
C VAL A 212 -4.41 -0.47 5.80
N GLY A 213 -4.88 -0.08 4.61
CA GLY A 213 -5.33 1.27 4.31
C GLY A 213 -6.85 1.39 4.41
N LEU A 214 -7.35 2.34 5.21
CA LEU A 214 -8.78 2.65 5.29
C LEU A 214 -9.01 4.15 5.35
N PRO A 215 -10.18 4.64 4.87
CA PRO A 215 -10.63 5.98 5.16
C PRO A 215 -10.79 6.19 6.66
N VAL A 216 -10.36 7.34 7.17
CA VAL A 216 -10.48 7.66 8.60
C VAL A 216 -10.87 9.11 8.81
N MET A 217 -11.83 9.35 9.72
CA MET A 217 -12.26 10.70 10.13
C MET A 217 -12.68 10.74 11.58
N LEU A 218 -12.05 11.61 12.36
CA LEU A 218 -12.47 11.95 13.72
C LEU A 218 -13.68 12.89 13.66
N SER A 219 -14.84 12.42 14.11
CA SER A 219 -16.08 13.18 14.10
C SER A 219 -17.03 12.74 15.21
N SER A 220 -17.65 13.72 15.88
CA SER A 220 -18.77 13.44 16.79
C SER A 220 -20.09 13.20 16.02
N ASN A 221 -20.19 13.59 14.76
CA ASN A 221 -21.31 13.32 13.88
C ASN A 221 -20.97 12.21 12.88
N VAL A 222 -21.10 10.97 13.34
CA VAL A 222 -20.74 9.78 12.54
C VAL A 222 -21.59 9.66 11.26
N ASP A 223 -22.86 10.07 11.28
CA ASP A 223 -23.75 10.00 10.13
C ASP A 223 -23.28 10.97 9.01
N ALA A 224 -22.90 12.19 9.37
CA ALA A 224 -22.33 13.14 8.41
C ALA A 224 -20.98 12.64 7.87
N ALA A 225 -20.09 12.12 8.71
CA ALA A 225 -18.82 11.55 8.30
C ALA A 225 -19.02 10.36 7.34
N ARG A 226 -19.99 9.50 7.61
CA ARG A 226 -20.37 8.36 6.74
C ARG A 226 -20.89 8.85 5.39
N ALA A 227 -21.74 9.88 5.37
CA ALA A 227 -22.22 10.46 4.12
C ALA A 227 -21.08 11.05 3.26
N THR A 228 -20.11 11.72 3.89
CA THR A 228 -18.92 12.21 3.22
C THR A 228 -18.06 11.06 2.67
N ALA A 229 -17.89 9.98 3.42
CA ALA A 229 -17.18 8.78 2.97
C ALA A 229 -17.89 8.13 1.78
N ALA A 230 -19.23 8.01 1.82
CA ALA A 230 -20.06 7.47 0.73
C ALA A 230 -19.84 8.26 -0.57
N GLU A 231 -19.80 9.60 -0.50
CA GLU A 231 -19.56 10.44 -1.67
C GLU A 231 -18.14 10.25 -2.22
N GLN A 232 -17.11 10.28 -1.36
CA GLN A 232 -15.71 10.27 -1.80
C GLN A 232 -15.24 8.91 -2.30
N PHE A 233 -15.75 7.81 -1.72
CA PHE A 233 -15.24 6.47 -1.99
C PHE A 233 -16.17 5.57 -2.81
N ALA A 234 -17.34 6.05 -3.28
CA ALA A 234 -18.34 5.29 -4.03
C ALA A 234 -17.77 4.52 -5.24
N ASN A 235 -16.76 5.06 -5.91
CA ASN A 235 -16.20 4.44 -7.11
C ASN A 235 -15.52 3.09 -6.84
N TYR A 236 -15.07 2.81 -5.61
CA TYR A 236 -14.38 1.57 -5.29
C TYR A 236 -15.32 0.35 -5.34
N GLU A 237 -16.60 0.49 -5.03
CA GLU A 237 -17.56 -0.64 -5.12
C GLU A 237 -17.78 -1.17 -6.53
N ARG A 238 -17.48 -0.35 -7.57
CA ARG A 238 -17.61 -0.71 -8.99
C ARG A 238 -16.47 -1.60 -9.47
N LEU A 239 -15.40 -1.72 -8.70
CA LEU A 239 -14.24 -2.52 -9.05
C LEU A 239 -14.41 -3.94 -8.49
N PRO A 240 -14.42 -5.00 -9.32
CA PRO A 240 -14.75 -6.37 -8.90
C PRO A 240 -13.92 -6.89 -7.72
N SER A 241 -12.65 -6.50 -7.63
CA SER A 241 -11.78 -6.90 -6.52
C SER A 241 -12.23 -6.34 -5.19
N TYR A 242 -12.61 -5.05 -5.14
CA TYR A 242 -13.13 -4.41 -3.92
C TYR A 242 -14.54 -4.86 -3.61
N ARG A 243 -15.42 -5.02 -4.62
CA ARG A 243 -16.76 -5.59 -4.40
C ARG A 243 -16.68 -6.95 -3.75
N SER A 244 -15.84 -7.85 -4.26
CA SER A 244 -15.63 -9.17 -3.66
C SER A 244 -15.12 -9.11 -2.21
N MET A 245 -14.33 -8.08 -1.88
CA MET A 245 -13.83 -7.89 -0.52
C MET A 245 -14.93 -7.34 0.40
N LEU A 246 -15.70 -6.35 -0.06
CA LEU A 246 -16.85 -5.83 0.67
C LEU A 246 -17.87 -6.95 0.98
N ASP A 247 -18.14 -7.83 0.00
CA ASP A 247 -19.03 -8.98 0.20
C ASP A 247 -18.49 -9.96 1.27
N LYS A 248 -17.18 -10.25 1.28
CA LYS A 248 -16.56 -11.13 2.28
C LYS A 248 -16.67 -10.58 3.71
N GLN A 249 -16.58 -9.26 3.85
CA GLN A 249 -16.65 -8.61 5.17
C GLN A 249 -18.07 -8.24 5.61
N GLY A 250 -19.09 -8.52 4.76
CA GLY A 250 -20.48 -8.21 5.04
C GLY A 250 -20.84 -6.73 4.93
N ALA A 251 -19.99 -5.95 4.22
CA ALA A 251 -20.21 -4.53 3.98
C ALA A 251 -21.00 -4.32 2.69
N ALA A 252 -22.02 -3.47 2.72
CA ALA A 252 -22.79 -3.12 1.54
C ALA A 252 -22.03 -2.14 0.66
N HIS A 253 -21.35 -1.17 1.27
CA HIS A 253 -20.69 -0.05 0.61
C HIS A 253 -19.30 0.24 1.20
N PRO A 254 -18.44 1.03 0.49
CA PRO A 254 -17.10 1.39 0.97
C PRO A 254 -17.09 2.15 2.31
N GLU A 255 -18.08 3.01 2.56
CA GLU A 255 -18.22 3.75 3.82
C GLU A 255 -18.49 2.88 5.05
N ASP A 256 -18.92 1.63 4.85
CA ASP A 256 -19.16 0.68 5.95
C ASP A 256 -17.85 0.18 6.58
N VAL A 257 -16.74 0.31 5.87
CA VAL A 257 -15.42 -0.08 6.35
C VAL A 257 -14.54 1.12 6.75
N ALA A 258 -15.05 2.33 6.60
CA ALA A 258 -14.35 3.53 7.04
C ALA A 258 -14.27 3.59 8.57
N ILE A 259 -13.15 4.02 9.10
CA ILE A 259 -12.93 4.23 10.53
C ILE A 259 -13.46 5.61 10.91
N LEU A 260 -14.61 5.64 11.56
CA LEU A 260 -15.34 6.85 11.88
C LEU A 260 -15.73 6.89 13.36
N GLY A 261 -15.73 8.06 13.95
CA GLY A 261 -16.25 8.26 15.29
C GLY A 261 -15.45 9.22 16.16
N THR A 262 -15.71 9.15 17.45
CA THR A 262 -14.93 9.84 18.50
C THR A 262 -13.55 9.19 18.65
N GLU A 263 -12.66 9.82 19.40
CA GLU A 263 -11.32 9.29 19.71
C GLU A 263 -11.37 7.86 20.25
N GLU A 264 -12.25 7.58 21.21
CA GLU A 264 -12.44 6.24 21.80
C GLU A 264 -12.93 5.20 20.77
N GLN A 265 -13.84 5.62 19.88
CA GLN A 265 -14.36 4.74 18.84
C GLN A 265 -13.31 4.41 17.78
N ILE A 266 -12.53 5.39 17.34
CA ILE A 266 -11.43 5.18 16.40
C ILE A 266 -10.36 4.29 17.02
N GLU A 267 -9.93 4.58 18.26
CA GLU A 267 -8.94 3.75 18.96
C GLU A 267 -9.41 2.30 19.08
N THR A 268 -10.69 2.08 19.42
CA THR A 268 -11.26 0.74 19.51
C THR A 268 -11.19 0.01 18.16
N GLN A 269 -11.55 0.66 17.06
CA GLN A 269 -11.50 0.07 15.71
C GLN A 269 -10.05 -0.23 15.28
N LEU A 270 -9.09 0.63 15.61
CA LEU A 270 -7.68 0.40 15.32
C LEU A 270 -7.10 -0.77 16.15
N ARG A 271 -7.52 -0.91 17.40
CA ARG A 271 -7.14 -2.07 18.23
C ARG A 271 -7.72 -3.38 17.66
N GLN A 272 -8.95 -3.38 17.17
CA GLN A 272 -9.53 -4.53 16.46
C GLN A 272 -8.73 -4.91 15.21
N LEU A 273 -8.26 -3.94 14.42
CA LEU A 273 -7.36 -4.21 13.29
C LEU A 273 -6.04 -4.84 13.75
N LYS A 274 -5.43 -4.32 14.81
CA LYS A 274 -4.20 -4.87 15.38
C LYS A 274 -4.40 -6.32 15.84
N ASP A 275 -5.47 -6.59 16.61
CA ASP A 275 -5.77 -7.90 17.14
C ASP A 275 -6.08 -8.92 16.02
N ALA A 276 -6.63 -8.46 14.89
CA ALA A 276 -6.85 -9.24 13.67
C ALA A 276 -5.54 -9.64 12.93
N GLY A 277 -4.40 -9.10 13.33
CA GLY A 277 -3.09 -9.41 12.71
C GLY A 277 -2.56 -8.33 11.77
N THR A 278 -3.18 -7.13 11.74
CA THR A 278 -2.63 -5.98 11.03
C THR A 278 -1.33 -5.52 11.70
N THR A 279 -0.26 -5.42 10.93
CA THR A 279 1.03 -4.93 11.43
C THR A 279 1.16 -3.42 11.30
N ASP A 280 0.56 -2.85 10.26
CA ASP A 280 0.63 -1.43 9.91
C ASP A 280 -0.75 -0.92 9.47
N PHE A 281 -1.18 0.19 10.04
CA PHE A 281 -2.35 0.93 9.59
C PHE A 281 -1.90 2.20 8.86
N VAL A 282 -2.42 2.47 7.67
CA VAL A 282 -2.16 3.70 6.93
C VAL A 282 -3.47 4.42 6.64
N GLY A 283 -3.70 5.52 7.36
CA GLY A 283 -4.96 6.27 7.29
C GLY A 283 -5.06 7.13 6.03
N VAL A 284 -6.17 7.00 5.29
CA VAL A 284 -6.59 7.99 4.29
C VAL A 284 -7.50 8.98 4.98
N VAL A 285 -6.91 10.05 5.48
CA VAL A 285 -7.64 11.10 6.20
C VAL A 285 -8.44 11.93 5.21
N PHE A 286 -9.73 12.12 5.47
CA PHE A 286 -10.64 12.82 4.58
C PHE A 286 -11.54 13.81 5.36
N GLY A 287 -12.33 14.61 4.64
CA GLY A 287 -13.18 15.66 5.19
C GLY A 287 -12.66 17.07 4.90
N THR A 288 -13.12 18.05 5.65
CA THR A 288 -12.65 19.44 5.61
C THR A 288 -11.21 19.55 6.14
N ASP A 289 -10.54 20.66 5.91
CA ASP A 289 -9.17 20.89 6.39
C ASP A 289 -9.07 20.79 7.92
N GLU A 290 -10.07 21.29 8.64
CA GLU A 290 -10.15 21.21 10.11
C GLU A 290 -10.32 19.75 10.58
N GLU A 291 -11.23 18.99 9.97
CA GLU A 291 -11.44 17.58 10.30
C GLU A 291 -10.19 16.74 10.01
N ARG A 292 -9.53 17.01 8.89
CA ARG A 292 -8.27 16.33 8.55
C ARG A 292 -7.17 16.62 9.57
N SER A 293 -6.94 17.90 9.91
CA SER A 293 -5.93 18.26 10.91
C SER A 293 -6.17 17.58 12.25
N ARG A 294 -7.39 17.64 12.77
CA ARG A 294 -7.77 16.98 14.03
C ARG A 294 -7.61 15.46 13.97
N THR A 295 -7.95 14.85 12.85
CA THR A 295 -7.81 13.39 12.66
C THR A 295 -6.33 12.99 12.63
N GLU A 296 -5.49 13.74 11.89
CA GLU A 296 -4.04 13.51 11.84
C GLU A 296 -3.38 13.69 13.22
N GLU A 297 -3.71 14.76 13.95
CA GLU A 297 -3.22 15.01 15.31
C GLU A 297 -3.58 13.85 16.26
N PHE A 298 -4.83 13.37 16.18
CA PHE A 298 -5.27 12.25 17.01
C PHE A 298 -4.54 10.95 16.63
N LEU A 299 -4.44 10.60 15.35
CA LEU A 299 -3.70 9.42 14.91
C LEU A 299 -2.23 9.47 15.31
N ALA A 300 -1.59 10.64 15.22
CA ALA A 300 -0.21 10.83 15.66
C ALA A 300 -0.06 10.59 17.18
N SER A 301 -1.04 10.98 17.98
CA SER A 301 -1.05 10.75 19.44
C SER A 301 -1.16 9.27 19.80
N LEU A 302 -1.79 8.46 18.96
CA LEU A 302 -1.94 7.01 19.14
C LEU A 302 -0.71 6.20 18.70
N ALA A 303 0.12 6.73 17.79
CA ALA A 303 1.24 6.00 17.20
C ALA A 303 2.20 5.38 18.23
N PRO A 304 2.53 6.01 19.38
CA PRO A 304 3.39 5.41 20.38
C PRO A 304 2.75 4.29 21.21
N THR A 305 1.42 4.15 21.19
CA THR A 305 0.66 3.26 22.11
C THR A 305 0.00 2.07 21.42
N LEU A 306 -0.13 2.07 20.10
CA LEU A 306 -0.67 0.99 19.28
C LEU A 306 0.43 0.12 18.71
#